data_875fe23a16c1a2bef00aa5aa413651fc
#
_entry.id   875fe23a16c1a2bef00aa5aa413651fc
#
_cell.length_a   1.000
_cell.length_b   1.000
_cell.length_c   1.000
_cell.angle_alpha   90.00
_cell.angle_beta   90.00
_cell.angle_gamma   90.00
#
_symmetry.space_group_name_H-M   'P 1'
#
loop_
_entity.id
_entity.type
_entity.pdbx_description
1 polymer ?
#
loop_
_entity_poly.entity_id
_entity_poly.type
_entity_poly.pdbx_seq_one_letter_code
_entity_poly.pdbx_strand_id
1 'polypeptide(L)'
;MQSRSLGVAVIGAGMVGRSHAAGYRSATTVYGAGLPPVRLVAVADLNAAFAEETARRFGYERFETSWQAVAAADDIDVVSVAVANPLHREISEALLAAGKHVLCEKPLAPSVADAEAMVAAAAKTPDLQACVGFTFRRSPAIAAVREWVETDVIGSPIHLDGFYRCDYAADPDGPMSWRYRGGIGSGALADIGSHLIDLGEFLCGPIASVRGATLATVINERALPAGAVVGHAKSELSDVREPVENEDIAILIALFESGATATLSASRVAFGRANSLGFELFGSRGTAAFDLERPGELQVTNADVLGSTAGRRTVPIGPAHPYLTGGMPMDFPGVGYGQNDLFVFQARAFLEQVVGLKGLPEVPPFATGLHNMRIQGAVVESAARQGAQVDL
;
A
#
# COMPACT_ATOMS: atom_id res chain seq x y z
N MET A 1 -12.14 12.31 33.58
CA MET A 1 -10.72 12.46 33.17
C MET A 1 -10.75 12.79 31.68
N GLN A 2 -10.26 13.93 31.23
CA GLN A 2 -10.05 14.19 29.81
C GLN A 2 -9.01 13.18 29.33
N SER A 3 -9.35 12.36 28.34
CA SER A 3 -8.38 11.46 27.71
C SER A 3 -7.25 12.31 27.14
N ARG A 4 -6.00 11.92 27.39
CA ARG A 4 -4.81 12.56 26.77
C ARG A 4 -5.02 12.58 25.24
N SER A 5 -4.74 13.72 24.61
CA SER A 5 -4.80 13.81 23.15
C SER A 5 -3.67 13.02 22.52
N LEU A 6 -3.91 12.40 21.35
CA LEU A 6 -2.90 11.76 20.54
C LEU A 6 -2.23 12.78 19.61
N GLY A 7 -0.92 12.91 19.69
CA GLY A 7 -0.13 13.71 18.77
C GLY A 7 0.28 12.88 17.53
N VAL A 8 -0.01 13.38 16.34
CA VAL A 8 0.29 12.69 15.07
C VAL A 8 1.32 13.48 14.27
N ALA A 9 2.29 12.78 13.69
CA ALA A 9 3.22 13.34 12.73
C ALA A 9 3.34 12.49 11.45
N VAL A 10 3.79 13.13 10.38
CA VAL A 10 4.13 12.48 9.11
C VAL A 10 5.56 12.83 8.72
N ILE A 11 6.38 11.83 8.43
CA ILE A 11 7.74 11.98 7.91
C ILE A 11 7.75 11.67 6.42
N GLY A 12 8.11 12.64 5.61
CA GLY A 12 8.00 12.68 4.16
C GLY A 12 6.83 13.54 3.69
N ALA A 13 7.11 14.59 2.91
CA ALA A 13 6.11 15.52 2.34
C ALA A 13 5.92 15.33 0.82
N GLY A 14 6.35 14.19 0.29
CA GLY A 14 6.08 13.76 -1.09
C GLY A 14 4.60 13.41 -1.31
N MET A 15 4.27 12.86 -2.47
CA MET A 15 2.89 12.51 -2.85
C MET A 15 2.20 11.62 -1.80
N VAL A 16 2.86 10.54 -1.37
CA VAL A 16 2.31 9.60 -0.38
C VAL A 16 2.22 10.24 1.00
N GLY A 17 3.24 10.97 1.43
CA GLY A 17 3.21 11.65 2.73
C GLY A 17 2.09 12.69 2.83
N ARG A 18 1.82 13.43 1.74
CA ARG A 18 0.65 14.32 1.68
C ARG A 18 -0.67 13.57 1.77
N SER A 19 -0.74 12.36 1.20
CA SER A 19 -1.94 11.51 1.33
C SER A 19 -2.15 11.04 2.77
N HIS A 20 -1.08 10.68 3.49
CA HIS A 20 -1.15 10.40 4.92
C HIS A 20 -1.57 11.64 5.73
N ALA A 21 -0.97 12.81 5.45
CA ALA A 21 -1.32 14.04 6.15
C ALA A 21 -2.81 14.42 5.98
N ALA A 22 -3.32 14.31 4.75
CA ALA A 22 -4.74 14.50 4.44
C ALA A 22 -5.61 13.42 5.09
N GLY A 23 -5.15 12.16 5.09
CA GLY A 23 -5.82 11.03 5.72
C GLY A 23 -6.06 11.24 7.21
N TYR A 24 -5.04 11.59 7.97
CA TYR A 24 -5.19 11.87 9.41
C TYR A 24 -6.13 13.05 9.67
N ARG A 25 -6.03 14.13 8.90
CA ARG A 25 -6.93 15.28 9.03
C ARG A 25 -8.40 14.87 8.85
N SER A 26 -8.68 14.07 7.83
CA SER A 26 -10.05 13.62 7.53
C SER A 26 -10.53 12.56 8.52
N ALA A 27 -9.69 11.61 8.90
CA ALA A 27 -10.03 10.52 9.82
C ALA A 27 -10.53 10.99 11.19
N THR A 28 -10.08 12.17 11.63
CA THR A 28 -10.50 12.77 12.92
C THR A 28 -11.83 13.52 12.83
N THR A 29 -12.33 13.81 11.64
CA THR A 29 -13.50 14.65 11.41
C THR A 29 -14.64 13.91 10.72
N VAL A 30 -14.33 12.93 9.86
CA VAL A 30 -15.33 12.19 9.07
C VAL A 30 -16.00 11.10 9.91
N TYR A 31 -15.21 10.30 10.61
CA TYR A 31 -15.75 9.28 11.51
C TYR A 31 -16.21 9.93 12.82
N GLY A 32 -17.33 9.45 13.34
CA GLY A 32 -17.88 9.90 14.61
C GLY A 32 -16.98 9.64 15.83
N ALA A 33 -17.54 9.80 17.01
CA ALA A 33 -16.85 9.67 18.31
C ALA A 33 -16.18 8.29 18.49
N GLY A 34 -15.29 8.20 19.49
CA GLY A 34 -14.60 6.96 19.87
C GLY A 34 -13.10 7.13 19.99
N LEU A 35 -12.47 7.96 19.17
CA LEU A 35 -11.07 8.35 19.35
C LEU A 35 -10.93 9.43 20.42
N PRO A 36 -9.83 9.44 21.19
CA PRO A 36 -9.45 10.63 21.96
C PRO A 36 -9.20 11.81 20.99
N PRO A 37 -9.12 13.05 21.48
CA PRO A 37 -8.75 14.18 20.65
C PRO A 37 -7.41 13.90 19.94
N VAL A 38 -7.35 14.11 18.63
CA VAL A 38 -6.16 13.92 17.82
C VAL A 38 -5.62 15.28 17.41
N ARG A 39 -4.33 15.52 17.68
CA ARG A 39 -3.61 16.72 17.26
C ARG A 39 -2.74 16.39 16.06
N LEU A 40 -2.83 17.19 15.02
CA LEU A 40 -1.95 17.12 13.85
C LEU A 40 -0.70 17.95 14.16
N VAL A 41 0.34 17.31 14.72
CA VAL A 41 1.44 18.02 15.37
C VAL A 41 2.50 18.47 14.36
N ALA A 42 3.05 17.54 13.55
CA ALA A 42 4.16 17.89 12.69
C ALA A 42 4.14 17.17 11.34
N VAL A 43 4.66 17.84 10.31
CA VAL A 43 5.14 17.23 9.07
C VAL A 43 6.62 17.46 8.95
N ALA A 44 7.40 16.40 8.66
CA ALA A 44 8.84 16.50 8.50
C ALA A 44 9.28 16.11 7.08
N ASP A 45 10.17 16.89 6.49
CA ASP A 45 10.85 16.58 5.23
C ASP A 45 12.19 17.30 5.18
N LEU A 46 13.20 16.70 4.54
CA LEU A 46 14.50 17.36 4.31
C LEU A 46 14.35 18.65 3.48
N ASN A 47 13.34 18.70 2.63
CA ASN A 47 12.93 19.91 1.92
C ASN A 47 11.97 20.72 2.78
N ALA A 48 12.50 21.76 3.43
CA ALA A 48 11.73 22.64 4.32
C ALA A 48 10.48 23.23 3.66
N ALA A 49 10.55 23.61 2.37
CA ALA A 49 9.40 24.19 1.65
C ALA A 49 8.27 23.16 1.46
N PHE A 50 8.60 21.89 1.24
CA PHE A 50 7.58 20.83 1.14
C PHE A 50 6.98 20.52 2.50
N ALA A 51 7.79 20.48 3.55
CA ALA A 51 7.30 20.26 4.91
C ALA A 51 6.37 21.38 5.35
N GLU A 52 6.77 22.64 5.16
CA GLU A 52 6.01 23.84 5.51
C GLU A 52 4.69 23.92 4.73
N GLU A 53 4.72 23.74 3.39
CA GLU A 53 3.51 23.76 2.56
C GLU A 53 2.52 22.67 2.99
N THR A 54 3.02 21.46 3.23
CA THR A 54 2.19 20.33 3.62
C THR A 54 1.59 20.54 5.02
N ALA A 55 2.39 20.99 5.98
CA ALA A 55 1.91 21.31 7.33
C ALA A 55 0.83 22.39 7.29
N ARG A 56 1.08 23.49 6.62
CA ARG A 56 0.14 24.62 6.48
C ARG A 56 -1.15 24.16 5.76
N ARG A 57 -1.03 23.42 4.66
CA ARG A 57 -2.17 22.98 3.85
C ARG A 57 -3.09 22.04 4.59
N PHE A 58 -2.55 21.09 5.34
CA PHE A 58 -3.35 20.09 6.06
C PHE A 58 -3.57 20.44 7.54
N GLY A 59 -3.13 21.62 7.98
CA GLY A 59 -3.42 22.16 9.31
C GLY A 59 -2.66 21.47 10.43
N TYR A 60 -1.41 21.08 10.18
CA TYR A 60 -0.47 20.65 11.21
C TYR A 60 0.08 21.88 11.95
N GLU A 61 0.39 21.70 13.24
CA GLU A 61 0.81 22.79 14.13
C GLU A 61 2.18 23.34 13.75
N ARG A 62 3.09 22.47 13.23
CA ARG A 62 4.43 22.85 12.83
C ARG A 62 4.99 21.96 11.70
N PHE A 63 6.11 22.37 11.15
CA PHE A 63 6.93 21.54 10.28
C PHE A 63 8.33 21.36 10.88
N GLU A 64 8.99 20.28 10.48
CA GLU A 64 10.35 19.92 10.89
C GLU A 64 11.20 19.63 9.64
N THR A 65 12.51 19.84 9.74
CA THR A 65 13.44 19.56 8.64
C THR A 65 14.24 18.26 8.86
N SER A 66 13.97 17.57 9.96
CA SER A 66 14.59 16.29 10.28
C SER A 66 13.58 15.34 10.95
N TRP A 67 13.71 14.06 10.66
CA TRP A 67 12.91 13.03 11.33
C TRP A 67 13.33 12.86 12.82
N GLN A 68 14.58 13.21 13.16
CA GLN A 68 15.09 13.16 14.54
C GLN A 68 14.32 14.12 15.45
N ALA A 69 13.93 15.29 14.93
CA ALA A 69 13.09 16.22 15.68
C ALA A 69 11.72 15.60 16.02
N VAL A 70 11.12 14.85 15.08
CA VAL A 70 9.88 14.11 15.32
C VAL A 70 10.06 13.01 16.36
N ALA A 71 11.14 12.23 16.28
CA ALA A 71 11.44 11.17 17.23
C ALA A 71 11.66 11.72 18.66
N ALA A 72 12.33 12.85 18.81
CA ALA A 72 12.62 13.47 20.10
C ALA A 72 11.43 14.23 20.72
N ALA A 73 10.35 14.48 19.99
CA ALA A 73 9.23 15.28 20.44
C ALA A 73 8.32 14.52 21.42
N ASP A 74 8.11 15.04 22.62
CA ASP A 74 7.26 14.42 23.67
C ASP A 74 5.75 14.56 23.38
N ASP A 75 5.38 15.46 22.46
CA ASP A 75 3.99 15.74 22.10
C ASP A 75 3.51 14.96 20.86
N ILE A 76 4.29 14.00 20.37
CA ILE A 76 3.98 13.10 19.26
C ILE A 76 3.91 11.67 19.77
N ASP A 77 2.82 10.97 19.48
CA ASP A 77 2.57 9.57 19.85
C ASP A 77 2.57 8.64 18.63
N VAL A 78 2.11 9.12 17.46
CA VAL A 78 1.84 8.34 16.24
C VAL A 78 2.58 8.96 15.07
N VAL A 79 3.31 8.15 14.31
CA VAL A 79 4.09 8.63 13.17
C VAL A 79 3.87 7.76 11.94
N SER A 80 3.53 8.40 10.81
CA SER A 80 3.63 7.76 9.50
C SER A 80 4.98 8.05 8.84
N VAL A 81 5.63 7.00 8.35
CA VAL A 81 6.91 7.05 7.62
C VAL A 81 6.63 6.85 6.14
N ALA A 82 6.74 7.92 5.34
CA ALA A 82 6.41 7.96 3.92
C ALA A 82 7.55 8.58 3.09
N VAL A 83 8.75 8.10 3.33
CA VAL A 83 10.01 8.52 2.70
C VAL A 83 10.48 7.50 1.66
N ALA A 84 11.66 7.72 1.07
CA ALA A 84 12.31 6.73 0.22
C ALA A 84 12.70 5.48 1.02
N ASN A 85 12.47 4.31 0.41
CA ASN A 85 12.62 2.97 0.98
C ASN A 85 13.90 2.74 1.82
N PRO A 86 15.12 3.18 1.40
CA PRO A 86 16.33 2.96 2.17
C PRO A 86 16.33 3.57 3.58
N LEU A 87 15.44 4.52 3.84
CA LEU A 87 15.34 5.20 5.14
C LEU A 87 14.30 4.59 6.08
N HIS A 88 13.48 3.64 5.62
CA HIS A 88 12.37 3.07 6.40
C HIS A 88 12.87 2.43 7.70
N ARG A 89 13.94 1.61 7.62
CA ARG A 89 14.49 0.91 8.78
C ARG A 89 15.00 1.87 9.83
N GLU A 90 15.94 2.73 9.48
CA GLU A 90 16.57 3.66 10.42
C GLU A 90 15.54 4.50 11.17
N ILE A 91 14.58 5.07 10.42
CA ILE A 91 13.55 5.94 11.01
C ILE A 91 12.59 5.13 11.88
N SER A 92 12.10 4.00 11.40
CA SER A 92 11.12 3.20 12.16
C SER A 92 11.69 2.62 13.44
N GLU A 93 12.94 2.10 13.41
CA GLU A 93 13.63 1.61 14.62
C GLU A 93 13.82 2.72 15.65
N ALA A 94 14.24 3.93 15.22
CA ALA A 94 14.42 5.08 16.10
C ALA A 94 13.10 5.56 16.72
N LEU A 95 12.01 5.60 15.94
CA LEU A 95 10.68 5.98 16.42
C LEU A 95 10.15 4.99 17.45
N LEU A 96 10.27 3.67 17.21
CA LEU A 96 9.89 2.64 18.16
C LEU A 96 10.70 2.75 19.45
N ALA A 97 12.02 2.96 19.36
CA ALA A 97 12.89 3.17 20.51
C ALA A 97 12.52 4.44 21.30
N ALA A 98 11.97 5.46 20.63
CA ALA A 98 11.45 6.69 21.23
C ALA A 98 10.00 6.57 21.76
N GLY A 99 9.41 5.37 21.75
CA GLY A 99 8.06 5.14 22.26
C GLY A 99 6.93 5.59 21.35
N LYS A 100 7.17 5.67 20.02
CA LYS A 100 6.15 6.09 19.05
C LYS A 100 5.51 4.89 18.36
N HIS A 101 4.20 4.94 18.12
CA HIS A 101 3.51 4.02 17.20
C HIS A 101 3.89 4.37 15.76
N VAL A 102 4.17 3.36 14.93
CA VAL A 102 4.71 3.56 13.58
C VAL A 102 3.82 2.92 12.52
N LEU A 103 3.44 3.71 11.52
CA LEU A 103 2.88 3.25 10.26
C LEU A 103 3.90 3.51 9.15
N CYS A 104 4.61 2.48 8.69
CA CYS A 104 5.61 2.59 7.63
C CYS A 104 4.99 2.25 6.28
N GLU A 105 5.33 3.01 5.24
CA GLU A 105 4.92 2.69 3.88
C GLU A 105 5.58 1.41 3.34
N LYS A 106 4.92 0.84 2.33
CA LYS A 106 5.43 -0.31 1.59
C LYS A 106 6.45 0.12 0.49
N PRO A 107 7.35 -0.77 0.05
CA PRO A 107 7.74 -2.01 0.72
C PRO A 107 8.39 -1.69 2.07
N LEU A 108 8.29 -2.61 3.02
CA LEU A 108 8.68 -2.35 4.42
C LEU A 108 10.13 -1.89 4.54
N ALA A 109 11.03 -2.47 3.75
CA ALA A 109 12.46 -2.16 3.77
C ALA A 109 13.09 -2.39 2.38
N PRO A 110 14.34 -2.00 2.13
CA PRO A 110 15.03 -2.28 0.88
C PRO A 110 15.51 -3.74 0.76
N SER A 111 15.65 -4.45 1.87
CA SER A 111 16.08 -5.85 1.90
C SER A 111 15.31 -6.67 2.95
N VAL A 112 15.29 -8.00 2.78
CA VAL A 112 14.71 -8.92 3.76
C VAL A 112 15.42 -8.79 5.13
N ALA A 113 16.75 -8.67 5.14
CA ALA A 113 17.52 -8.49 6.37
C ALA A 113 17.14 -7.20 7.13
N ASP A 114 16.89 -6.11 6.41
CA ASP A 114 16.43 -4.86 7.03
C ASP A 114 15.00 -5.01 7.57
N ALA A 115 14.12 -5.69 6.85
CA ALA A 115 12.77 -5.98 7.34
C ALA A 115 12.77 -6.89 8.58
N GLU A 116 13.66 -7.89 8.64
CA GLU A 116 13.86 -8.74 9.82
C GLU A 116 14.30 -7.91 11.03
N ALA A 117 15.21 -6.96 10.83
CA ALA A 117 15.64 -6.06 11.88
C ALA A 117 14.49 -5.17 12.37
N MET A 118 13.65 -4.65 11.47
CA MET A 118 12.46 -3.85 11.82
C MET A 118 11.44 -4.67 12.62
N VAL A 119 11.18 -5.92 12.23
CA VAL A 119 10.30 -6.83 12.99
C VAL A 119 10.89 -7.14 14.37
N ALA A 120 12.20 -7.36 14.46
CA ALA A 120 12.88 -7.59 15.72
C ALA A 120 12.85 -6.34 16.64
N ALA A 121 12.91 -5.14 16.07
CA ALA A 121 12.75 -3.90 16.82
C ALA A 121 11.31 -3.75 17.36
N ALA A 122 10.31 -4.02 16.53
CA ALA A 122 8.89 -4.00 16.94
C ALA A 122 8.62 -5.02 18.07
N ALA A 123 9.23 -6.21 18.03
CA ALA A 123 9.07 -7.22 19.07
C ALA A 123 9.61 -6.79 20.44
N LYS A 124 10.53 -5.81 20.50
CA LYS A 124 11.05 -5.24 21.75
C LYS A 124 10.11 -4.21 22.38
N THR A 125 9.13 -3.77 21.64
CA THR A 125 8.16 -2.74 22.05
C THR A 125 6.72 -3.22 21.84
N PRO A 126 6.28 -4.31 22.52
CA PRO A 126 5.00 -4.98 22.23
C PRO A 126 3.77 -4.10 22.49
N ASP A 127 3.90 -3.05 23.30
CA ASP A 127 2.84 -2.09 23.56
C ASP A 127 2.67 -1.05 22.44
N LEU A 128 3.60 -0.99 21.49
CA LEU A 128 3.55 -0.08 20.36
C LEU A 128 3.02 -0.78 19.11
N GLN A 129 2.25 -0.06 18.34
CA GLN A 129 1.81 -0.52 17.03
C GLN A 129 2.90 -0.23 15.99
N ALA A 130 3.38 -1.25 15.30
CA ALA A 130 4.36 -1.19 14.22
C ALA A 130 3.74 -1.85 12.96
N CYS A 131 3.17 -1.03 12.10
CA CYS A 131 2.32 -1.45 10.99
C CYS A 131 2.85 -1.03 9.63
N VAL A 132 2.50 -1.79 8.58
CA VAL A 132 2.86 -1.51 7.18
C VAL A 132 1.66 -1.03 6.36
N GLY A 133 1.89 -0.06 5.47
CA GLY A 133 0.89 0.67 4.72
C GLY A 133 0.36 -0.06 3.47
N PHE A 134 -0.22 -1.24 3.58
CA PHE A 134 -0.93 -1.89 2.48
C PHE A 134 -2.33 -1.31 2.29
N THR A 135 -2.37 -0.10 1.75
CA THR A 135 -3.56 0.75 1.68
C THR A 135 -4.70 0.13 0.88
N PHE A 136 -4.44 -0.70 -0.14
CA PHE A 136 -5.51 -1.33 -0.93
C PHE A 136 -6.39 -2.31 -0.14
N ARG A 137 -5.91 -2.88 0.98
CA ARG A 137 -6.76 -3.62 1.91
C ARG A 137 -7.92 -2.77 2.48
N ARG A 138 -7.81 -1.43 2.39
CA ARG A 138 -8.82 -0.46 2.84
C ARG A 138 -9.86 -0.15 1.77
N SER A 139 -9.74 -0.70 0.56
CA SER A 139 -10.80 -0.56 -0.44
C SER A 139 -12.05 -1.30 0.04
N PRO A 140 -13.20 -0.62 0.20
CA PRO A 140 -14.45 -1.26 0.57
C PRO A 140 -14.82 -2.42 -0.38
N ALA A 141 -14.58 -2.25 -1.69
CA ALA A 141 -14.83 -3.30 -2.67
C ALA A 141 -13.94 -4.54 -2.42
N ILE A 142 -12.65 -4.35 -2.20
CA ILE A 142 -11.70 -5.45 -1.94
C ILE A 142 -12.02 -6.13 -0.60
N ALA A 143 -12.33 -5.35 0.43
CA ALA A 143 -12.73 -5.87 1.73
C ALA A 143 -14.04 -6.67 1.67
N ALA A 144 -15.01 -6.24 0.84
CA ALA A 144 -16.24 -7.01 0.59
C ALA A 144 -15.94 -8.36 -0.09
N VAL A 145 -15.01 -8.41 -1.04
CA VAL A 145 -14.60 -9.70 -1.65
C VAL A 145 -13.96 -10.62 -0.60
N ARG A 146 -13.13 -10.10 0.29
CA ARG A 146 -12.56 -10.86 1.40
C ARG A 146 -13.64 -11.43 2.32
N GLU A 147 -14.62 -10.60 2.71
CA GLU A 147 -15.77 -11.05 3.50
C GLU A 147 -16.57 -12.15 2.78
N TRP A 148 -16.77 -12.04 1.46
CA TRP A 148 -17.47 -13.06 0.68
C TRP A 148 -16.73 -14.40 0.58
N VAL A 149 -15.40 -14.37 0.64
CA VAL A 149 -14.60 -15.61 0.79
C VAL A 149 -14.78 -16.18 2.19
N GLU A 150 -14.67 -15.36 3.24
CA GLU A 150 -14.79 -15.80 4.64
C GLU A 150 -16.20 -16.32 5.00
N THR A 151 -17.24 -15.76 4.37
CA THR A 151 -18.65 -16.13 4.60
C THR A 151 -19.19 -17.12 3.56
N ASP A 152 -18.32 -17.70 2.73
CA ASP A 152 -18.66 -18.72 1.70
C ASP A 152 -19.65 -18.24 0.63
N VAL A 153 -19.80 -16.93 0.43
CA VAL A 153 -20.70 -16.37 -0.61
C VAL A 153 -20.24 -16.72 -2.02
N ILE A 154 -18.92 -16.64 -2.28
CA ILE A 154 -18.31 -17.06 -3.55
C ILE A 154 -17.54 -18.38 -3.42
N GLY A 155 -17.59 -18.99 -2.25
CA GLY A 155 -16.89 -20.24 -1.94
C GLY A 155 -15.39 -20.08 -1.75
N SER A 156 -14.69 -21.21 -1.63
CA SER A 156 -13.24 -21.22 -1.48
C SER A 156 -12.55 -20.73 -2.76
N PRO A 157 -11.50 -19.91 -2.67
CA PRO A 157 -10.69 -19.50 -3.81
C PRO A 157 -10.15 -20.69 -4.60
N ILE A 158 -10.22 -20.62 -5.92
CA ILE A 158 -9.66 -21.61 -6.86
C ILE A 158 -8.52 -20.97 -7.64
N HIS A 159 -8.78 -19.78 -8.21
CA HIS A 159 -7.81 -19.05 -9.02
C HIS A 159 -8.01 -17.54 -8.92
N LEU A 160 -6.89 -16.80 -8.92
CA LEU A 160 -6.85 -15.35 -8.93
C LEU A 160 -6.03 -14.85 -10.13
N ASP A 161 -6.65 -14.12 -11.04
CA ASP A 161 -5.93 -13.31 -12.03
C ASP A 161 -5.81 -11.88 -11.54
N GLY A 162 -4.58 -11.40 -11.30
CA GLY A 162 -4.31 -10.07 -10.76
C GLY A 162 -3.33 -9.27 -11.59
N PHE A 163 -3.58 -7.98 -11.74
CA PHE A 163 -2.67 -7.08 -12.41
C PHE A 163 -2.55 -5.72 -11.72
N TYR A 164 -1.37 -5.09 -11.84
CA TYR A 164 -1.18 -3.69 -11.53
C TYR A 164 -0.38 -3.04 -12.66
N ARG A 165 -1.00 -2.13 -13.38
CA ARG A 165 -0.48 -1.46 -14.56
C ARG A 165 -0.41 0.04 -14.32
N CYS A 166 0.78 0.59 -14.58
CA CYS A 166 1.03 2.03 -14.56
C CYS A 166 1.82 2.42 -15.80
N ASP A 167 1.75 3.68 -16.20
CA ASP A 167 2.50 4.20 -17.36
C ASP A 167 3.53 5.27 -16.98
N TYR A 168 3.75 5.51 -15.69
CA TYR A 168 4.66 6.56 -15.22
C TYR A 168 6.12 6.39 -15.67
N ALA A 169 6.51 5.18 -16.05
CA ALA A 169 7.84 4.86 -16.57
C ALA A 169 7.84 4.57 -18.08
N ALA A 170 6.70 4.70 -18.77
CA ALA A 170 6.57 4.35 -20.19
C ALA A 170 7.29 5.31 -21.15
N ASP A 171 7.51 6.57 -20.73
CA ASP A 171 8.25 7.55 -21.50
C ASP A 171 9.76 7.25 -21.40
N PRO A 172 10.46 6.88 -22.49
CA PRO A 172 11.90 6.60 -22.47
C PRO A 172 12.74 7.86 -22.19
N ASP A 173 12.17 9.04 -22.42
CA ASP A 173 12.80 10.32 -22.13
C ASP A 173 12.43 10.85 -20.73
N GLY A 174 11.75 10.06 -19.92
CA GLY A 174 11.53 10.35 -18.50
C GLY A 174 12.86 10.38 -17.71
N PRO A 175 13.01 11.29 -16.72
CA PRO A 175 14.28 11.46 -16.01
C PRO A 175 14.65 10.26 -15.16
N MET A 176 15.94 10.01 -15.01
CA MET A 176 16.50 9.07 -14.04
C MET A 176 16.06 9.48 -12.62
N SER A 177 15.71 8.52 -11.80
CA SER A 177 15.36 8.71 -10.38
C SER A 177 15.79 7.50 -9.55
N TRP A 178 15.65 7.60 -8.24
CA TRP A 178 15.93 6.49 -7.31
C TRP A 178 15.11 5.23 -7.62
N ARG A 179 13.92 5.37 -8.25
CA ARG A 179 13.05 4.25 -8.62
C ARG A 179 13.62 3.31 -9.68
N TYR A 180 14.66 3.73 -10.39
CA TYR A 180 15.31 2.97 -11.46
C TYR A 180 16.65 2.39 -11.03
N ARG A 181 16.99 2.50 -9.74
CA ARG A 181 18.22 2.00 -9.12
C ARG A 181 17.89 0.94 -8.09
N GLY A 182 18.91 0.15 -7.66
CA GLY A 182 18.78 -0.83 -6.57
C GLY A 182 18.71 -2.29 -7.01
N GLY A 183 18.90 -2.58 -8.29
CA GLY A 183 18.99 -3.94 -8.85
C GLY A 183 17.64 -4.62 -9.09
N ILE A 184 17.69 -5.78 -9.69
CA ILE A 184 16.51 -6.60 -10.06
C ILE A 184 15.68 -6.94 -8.82
N GLY A 185 14.37 -6.78 -8.94
CA GLY A 185 13.40 -6.98 -7.86
C GLY A 185 13.02 -5.69 -7.11
N SER A 186 13.79 -4.60 -7.27
CA SER A 186 13.50 -3.30 -6.64
C SER A 186 12.67 -2.37 -7.53
N GLY A 187 12.32 -2.79 -8.73
CA GLY A 187 11.55 -2.02 -9.71
C GLY A 187 10.04 -2.21 -9.58
N ALA A 188 9.40 -2.65 -10.67
CA ALA A 188 7.96 -2.86 -10.72
C ALA A 188 7.48 -3.90 -9.69
N LEU A 189 8.28 -4.92 -9.38
CA LEU A 189 7.96 -5.92 -8.36
C LEU A 189 7.80 -5.27 -6.98
N ALA A 190 8.77 -4.49 -6.53
CA ALA A 190 8.73 -3.85 -5.23
C ALA A 190 7.71 -2.69 -5.17
N ASP A 191 7.63 -1.87 -6.23
CA ASP A 191 6.79 -0.67 -6.21
C ASP A 191 5.29 -1.01 -6.31
N ILE A 192 4.90 -1.84 -7.26
CA ILE A 192 3.48 -2.16 -7.54
C ILE A 192 3.17 -3.65 -7.39
N GLY A 193 4.11 -4.55 -7.65
CA GLY A 193 3.93 -6.01 -7.47
C GLY A 193 3.73 -6.40 -6.00
N SER A 194 4.35 -5.67 -5.05
CA SER A 194 4.14 -5.87 -3.61
C SER A 194 2.67 -5.76 -3.21
N HIS A 195 1.91 -4.85 -3.82
CA HIS A 195 0.47 -4.73 -3.60
C HIS A 195 -0.31 -5.93 -4.13
N LEU A 196 0.08 -6.49 -5.28
CA LEU A 196 -0.58 -7.68 -5.85
C LEU A 196 -0.33 -8.92 -4.99
N ILE A 197 0.90 -9.10 -4.51
CA ILE A 197 1.26 -10.18 -3.59
C ILE A 197 0.42 -10.05 -2.31
N ASP A 198 0.37 -8.85 -1.72
CA ASP A 198 -0.43 -8.58 -0.53
C ASP A 198 -1.93 -8.87 -0.74
N LEU A 199 -2.50 -8.42 -1.87
CA LEU A 199 -3.89 -8.69 -2.21
C LEU A 199 -4.16 -10.18 -2.47
N GLY A 200 -3.23 -10.87 -3.12
CA GLY A 200 -3.32 -12.32 -3.32
C GLY A 200 -3.46 -13.04 -1.98
N GLU A 201 -2.58 -12.75 -1.02
CA GLU A 201 -2.65 -13.34 0.31
C GLU A 201 -3.86 -12.87 1.11
N PHE A 202 -4.24 -11.60 0.99
CA PHE A 202 -5.43 -11.06 1.64
C PHE A 202 -6.71 -11.78 1.20
N LEU A 203 -6.80 -12.18 -0.07
CA LEU A 203 -8.00 -12.81 -0.64
C LEU A 203 -7.97 -14.35 -0.60
N CYS A 204 -6.79 -14.96 -0.81
CA CYS A 204 -6.66 -16.40 -1.02
C CYS A 204 -5.91 -17.14 0.11
N GLY A 205 -5.38 -16.41 1.10
CA GLY A 205 -4.54 -16.99 2.16
C GLY A 205 -3.05 -17.02 1.79
N PRO A 206 -2.20 -17.65 2.62
CA PRO A 206 -0.74 -17.61 2.43
C PRO A 206 -0.28 -18.24 1.12
N ILE A 207 0.71 -17.63 0.47
CA ILE A 207 1.40 -18.19 -0.68
C ILE A 207 2.43 -19.22 -0.18
N ALA A 208 2.33 -20.47 -0.67
CA ALA A 208 3.25 -21.56 -0.35
C ALA A 208 4.47 -21.62 -1.28
N SER A 209 4.28 -21.24 -2.56
CA SER A 209 5.38 -21.20 -3.53
C SER A 209 5.10 -20.26 -4.68
N VAL A 210 6.16 -19.85 -5.37
CA VAL A 210 6.10 -19.08 -6.62
C VAL A 210 6.83 -19.82 -7.73
N ARG A 211 6.39 -19.63 -8.99
CA ARG A 211 7.02 -20.21 -10.19
C ARG A 211 6.70 -19.40 -11.43
N GLY A 212 7.34 -19.71 -12.55
CA GLY A 212 7.12 -19.03 -13.83
C GLY A 212 7.46 -17.54 -13.78
N ALA A 213 8.26 -17.12 -12.80
CA ALA A 213 8.58 -15.71 -12.63
C ALA A 213 9.42 -15.19 -13.78
N THR A 214 9.06 -14.00 -14.27
CA THR A 214 9.79 -13.27 -15.29
C THR A 214 9.89 -11.82 -14.91
N LEU A 215 11.11 -11.29 -14.92
CA LEU A 215 11.42 -9.89 -14.64
C LEU A 215 12.07 -9.30 -15.89
N ALA A 216 11.52 -8.21 -16.44
CA ALA A 216 11.98 -7.62 -17.68
C ALA A 216 12.22 -6.11 -17.56
N THR A 217 13.41 -5.66 -17.94
CA THR A 217 13.75 -4.24 -18.12
C THR A 217 13.52 -3.88 -19.58
N VAL A 218 12.63 -2.96 -19.85
CA VAL A 218 12.24 -2.52 -21.21
C VAL A 218 13.02 -1.27 -21.60
N ILE A 219 13.13 -0.30 -20.67
CA ILE A 219 13.87 0.94 -20.87
C ILE A 219 15.20 0.82 -20.13
N ASN A 220 16.29 0.60 -20.89
CA ASN A 220 17.57 0.21 -20.33
C ASN A 220 18.42 1.37 -19.79
N GLU A 221 18.09 2.63 -20.18
CA GLU A 221 18.82 3.82 -19.73
C GLU A 221 17.91 5.04 -19.67
N ARG A 222 18.23 5.98 -18.79
CA ARG A 222 17.51 7.25 -18.64
C ARG A 222 18.46 8.43 -18.47
N ALA A 223 18.05 9.59 -18.99
CA ALA A 223 18.82 10.82 -18.82
C ALA A 223 18.74 11.31 -17.35
N LEU A 224 19.86 11.85 -16.86
CA LEU A 224 19.87 12.53 -15.56
C LEU A 224 19.03 13.82 -15.64
N PRO A 225 18.27 14.15 -14.59
CA PRO A 225 17.57 15.42 -14.52
C PRO A 225 18.58 16.57 -14.38
N ALA A 226 18.32 17.68 -15.06
CA ALA A 226 19.12 18.92 -14.90
C ALA A 226 18.78 19.70 -13.62
N GLY A 227 17.73 19.28 -12.89
CA GLY A 227 17.26 19.88 -11.63
C GLY A 227 16.57 18.88 -10.72
N ALA A 228 15.99 19.33 -9.62
CA ALA A 228 15.27 18.48 -8.67
C ALA A 228 13.97 17.93 -9.29
N VAL A 229 13.76 16.62 -9.21
CA VAL A 229 12.53 15.94 -9.65
C VAL A 229 11.68 15.55 -8.46
N VAL A 230 10.39 15.86 -8.49
CA VAL A 230 9.42 15.50 -7.46
C VAL A 230 8.40 14.52 -8.04
N GLY A 231 8.32 13.34 -7.44
CA GLY A 231 7.38 12.31 -7.88
C GLY A 231 7.69 11.80 -9.29
N HIS A 232 6.74 11.95 -10.19
CA HIS A 232 6.84 11.59 -11.63
C HIS A 232 6.83 12.82 -12.54
N ALA A 233 7.19 13.99 -12.01
CA ALA A 233 7.17 15.24 -12.76
C ALA A 233 8.23 15.24 -13.87
N LYS A 234 7.89 15.85 -15.01
CA LYS A 234 8.87 16.13 -16.07
C LYS A 234 9.87 17.16 -15.57
N SER A 235 11.12 17.02 -15.98
CA SER A 235 12.20 17.98 -15.73
C SER A 235 13.00 18.19 -17.00
N GLU A 236 13.78 19.26 -17.07
CA GLU A 236 14.82 19.38 -18.07
C GLU A 236 15.83 18.25 -17.87
N LEU A 237 16.31 17.70 -18.96
CA LEU A 237 17.22 16.56 -18.99
C LEU A 237 18.64 17.00 -19.35
N SER A 238 19.62 16.35 -18.78
CA SER A 238 21.01 16.47 -19.21
C SER A 238 21.29 15.49 -20.36
N ASP A 239 22.43 15.68 -21.04
CA ASP A 239 22.90 14.74 -22.07
C ASP A 239 23.50 13.46 -21.48
N VAL A 240 23.66 13.38 -20.14
CA VAL A 240 24.19 12.21 -19.45
C VAL A 240 23.09 11.22 -19.19
N ARG A 241 23.24 9.98 -19.66
CA ARG A 241 22.33 8.87 -19.39
C ARG A 241 23.00 7.85 -18.47
N GLU A 242 22.20 7.23 -17.62
CA GLU A 242 22.61 6.16 -16.73
C GLU A 242 21.77 4.90 -16.99
N PRO A 243 22.31 3.70 -16.74
CA PRO A 243 21.57 2.46 -16.89
C PRO A 243 20.44 2.37 -15.85
N VAL A 244 19.31 1.80 -16.29
CA VAL A 244 18.23 1.35 -15.40
C VAL A 244 18.65 -0.01 -14.81
N GLU A 245 18.65 -0.14 -13.50
CA GLU A 245 19.20 -1.30 -12.80
C GLU A 245 18.14 -2.36 -12.46
N ASN A 246 16.84 -2.04 -12.63
CA ASN A 246 15.74 -2.88 -12.18
C ASN A 246 14.65 -3.06 -13.25
N GLU A 247 13.73 -3.96 -12.98
CA GLU A 247 12.71 -4.37 -13.94
C GLU A 247 11.54 -3.37 -14.06
N ASP A 248 11.00 -3.27 -15.28
CA ASP A 248 9.80 -2.53 -15.61
C ASP A 248 8.54 -3.41 -15.56
N ILE A 249 8.72 -4.73 -15.70
CA ILE A 249 7.65 -5.72 -15.71
C ILE A 249 8.04 -6.88 -14.80
N ALA A 250 7.09 -7.32 -13.96
CA ALA A 250 7.18 -8.53 -13.16
C ALA A 250 5.94 -9.39 -13.38
N ILE A 251 6.13 -10.67 -13.69
CA ILE A 251 5.06 -11.66 -13.86
C ILE A 251 5.40 -12.86 -13.00
N LEU A 252 4.42 -13.46 -12.34
CA LEU A 252 4.60 -14.66 -11.54
C LEU A 252 3.33 -15.50 -11.48
N ILE A 253 3.50 -16.78 -11.21
CA ILE A 253 2.45 -17.71 -10.80
C ILE A 253 2.67 -18.02 -9.32
N ALA A 254 1.64 -17.82 -8.49
CA ALA A 254 1.65 -18.20 -7.08
C ALA A 254 0.80 -19.44 -6.85
N LEU A 255 1.22 -20.30 -5.93
CA LEU A 255 0.46 -21.40 -5.37
C LEU A 255 0.22 -21.13 -3.90
N PHE A 256 -1.03 -21.09 -3.47
CA PHE A 256 -1.42 -20.87 -2.07
C PHE A 256 -1.44 -22.17 -1.27
N GLU A 257 -1.30 -22.07 0.05
CA GLU A 257 -1.41 -23.25 0.95
C GLU A 257 -2.76 -23.95 0.82
N SER A 258 -3.82 -23.23 0.48
CA SER A 258 -5.17 -23.78 0.19
C SER A 258 -5.24 -24.63 -1.07
N GLY A 259 -4.21 -24.64 -1.92
CA GLY A 259 -4.21 -25.24 -3.26
C GLY A 259 -4.75 -24.31 -4.36
N ALA A 260 -5.25 -23.13 -4.03
CA ALA A 260 -5.57 -22.10 -5.02
C ALA A 260 -4.31 -21.64 -5.76
N THR A 261 -4.51 -21.09 -6.96
CA THR A 261 -3.42 -20.55 -7.78
C THR A 261 -3.65 -19.07 -8.10
N ALA A 262 -2.59 -18.34 -8.44
CA ALA A 262 -2.73 -17.00 -9.01
C ALA A 262 -1.78 -16.77 -10.18
N THR A 263 -2.23 -15.94 -11.13
CA THR A 263 -1.40 -15.29 -12.12
C THR A 263 -1.33 -13.81 -11.75
N LEU A 264 -0.13 -13.30 -11.42
CA LEU A 264 0.05 -11.91 -11.02
C LEU A 264 0.99 -11.20 -12.01
N SER A 265 0.61 -10.01 -12.48
CA SER A 265 1.44 -9.23 -13.39
C SER A 265 1.48 -7.75 -13.01
N ALA A 266 2.69 -7.21 -12.86
CA ALA A 266 2.96 -5.81 -12.57
C ALA A 266 3.73 -5.17 -13.73
N SER A 267 3.33 -3.98 -14.18
CA SER A 267 4.02 -3.24 -15.24
C SER A 267 3.94 -1.74 -14.97
N ARG A 268 5.10 -1.07 -14.96
CA ARG A 268 5.20 0.40 -14.86
C ARG A 268 5.33 1.11 -16.21
N VAL A 269 5.28 0.33 -17.30
CA VAL A 269 5.41 0.80 -18.70
C VAL A 269 4.17 0.47 -19.55
N ALA A 270 3.02 0.27 -18.91
CA ALA A 270 1.75 -0.04 -19.57
C ALA A 270 1.09 1.24 -20.12
N PHE A 271 1.58 1.74 -21.25
CA PHE A 271 1.17 3.00 -21.84
C PHE A 271 -0.37 3.15 -21.93
N GLY A 272 -0.90 4.28 -21.42
CA GLY A 272 -2.32 4.57 -21.36
C GLY A 272 -3.05 3.99 -20.14
N ARG A 273 -2.35 3.29 -19.23
CA ARG A 273 -2.86 2.83 -17.95
C ARG A 273 -2.17 3.60 -16.80
N ALA A 274 -2.69 4.76 -16.47
CA ALA A 274 -2.03 5.66 -15.53
C ALA A 274 -1.91 5.06 -14.11
N ASN A 275 -2.95 4.34 -13.65
CA ASN A 275 -2.98 3.68 -12.34
C ASN A 275 -4.11 2.65 -12.31
N SER A 276 -3.86 1.45 -12.80
CA SER A 276 -4.87 0.42 -13.05
C SER A 276 -4.50 -0.88 -12.32
N LEU A 277 -5.00 -1.02 -11.09
CA LEU A 277 -4.96 -2.26 -10.32
C LEU A 277 -6.30 -2.98 -10.49
N GLY A 278 -6.25 -4.28 -10.75
CA GLY A 278 -7.46 -5.07 -10.85
C GLY A 278 -7.21 -6.56 -10.61
N PHE A 279 -8.27 -7.27 -10.35
CA PHE A 279 -8.24 -8.74 -10.27
C PHE A 279 -9.57 -9.36 -10.63
N GLU A 280 -9.52 -10.65 -10.96
CA GLU A 280 -10.66 -11.55 -11.06
C GLU A 280 -10.41 -12.78 -10.18
N LEU A 281 -11.22 -12.98 -9.16
CA LEU A 281 -11.16 -14.10 -8.23
C LEU A 281 -12.26 -15.11 -8.57
N PHE A 282 -11.85 -16.31 -8.93
CA PHE A 282 -12.72 -17.46 -9.16
C PHE A 282 -12.79 -18.29 -7.89
N GLY A 283 -13.96 -18.35 -7.28
CA GLY A 283 -14.25 -19.22 -6.15
C GLY A 283 -15.07 -20.45 -6.57
N SER A 284 -15.22 -21.41 -5.67
CA SER A 284 -15.96 -22.66 -5.93
C SER A 284 -17.47 -22.45 -6.13
N ARG A 285 -18.00 -21.28 -5.75
CA ARG A 285 -19.44 -20.94 -5.84
C ARG A 285 -19.70 -19.63 -6.57
N GLY A 286 -18.69 -18.91 -6.98
CA GLY A 286 -18.88 -17.63 -7.65
C GLY A 286 -17.59 -16.98 -8.06
N THR A 287 -17.72 -15.80 -8.67
CA THR A 287 -16.61 -14.97 -9.14
C THR A 287 -16.81 -13.55 -8.68
N ALA A 288 -15.72 -12.88 -8.26
CA ALA A 288 -15.69 -11.45 -8.00
C ALA A 288 -14.54 -10.81 -8.78
N ALA A 289 -14.80 -9.68 -9.46
CA ALA A 289 -13.77 -8.92 -10.14
C ALA A 289 -13.82 -7.45 -9.70
N PHE A 290 -12.63 -6.88 -9.54
CA PHE A 290 -12.39 -5.49 -9.12
C PHE A 290 -11.55 -4.77 -10.16
N ASP A 291 -11.84 -3.48 -10.36
CA ASP A 291 -11.06 -2.57 -11.19
C ASP A 291 -10.93 -1.21 -10.46
N LEU A 292 -9.70 -0.80 -10.19
CA LEU A 292 -9.40 0.46 -9.51
C LEU A 292 -9.86 1.70 -10.32
N GLU A 293 -10.00 1.58 -11.64
CA GLU A 293 -10.57 2.65 -12.48
C GLU A 293 -12.07 2.85 -12.21
N ARG A 294 -12.72 1.88 -11.51
CA ARG A 294 -14.12 1.89 -11.06
C ARG A 294 -14.22 1.41 -9.61
N PRO A 295 -13.59 2.07 -8.65
CA PRO A 295 -13.32 1.54 -7.31
C PRO A 295 -14.58 1.23 -6.50
N GLY A 296 -15.71 1.89 -6.79
CA GLY A 296 -16.98 1.70 -6.10
C GLY A 296 -17.84 0.53 -6.62
N GLU A 297 -17.32 -0.30 -7.52
CA GLU A 297 -18.09 -1.37 -8.17
C GLU A 297 -17.35 -2.69 -8.12
N LEU A 298 -18.13 -3.78 -8.03
CA LEU A 298 -17.65 -5.15 -8.26
C LEU A 298 -18.43 -5.78 -9.39
N GLN A 299 -17.75 -6.61 -10.18
CA GLN A 299 -18.40 -7.53 -11.12
C GLN A 299 -18.51 -8.89 -10.44
N VAL A 300 -19.74 -9.39 -10.27
CA VAL A 300 -19.97 -10.61 -9.49
C VAL A 300 -20.85 -11.61 -10.23
N THR A 301 -20.57 -12.90 -10.00
CA THR A 301 -21.44 -14.02 -10.34
C THR A 301 -21.45 -14.97 -9.15
N ASN A 302 -22.59 -15.52 -8.77
CA ASN A 302 -22.65 -16.57 -7.76
C ASN A 302 -23.60 -17.71 -8.20
N ALA A 303 -23.40 -18.88 -7.61
CA ALA A 303 -24.10 -20.08 -7.96
C ALA A 303 -25.62 -20.05 -7.66
N ASP A 304 -26.07 -19.14 -6.80
CA ASP A 304 -27.46 -18.98 -6.42
C ASP A 304 -28.31 -18.28 -7.50
N VAL A 305 -27.64 -17.68 -8.51
CA VAL A 305 -28.29 -17.04 -9.64
C VAL A 305 -28.22 -17.97 -10.85
N LEU A 306 -29.31 -18.62 -11.16
CA LEU A 306 -29.44 -19.63 -12.24
C LEU A 306 -30.31 -19.12 -13.38
N GLY A 307 -30.26 -19.81 -14.53
CA GLY A 307 -31.10 -19.56 -15.70
C GLY A 307 -30.63 -18.41 -16.57
N SER A 308 -31.56 -17.74 -17.24
CA SER A 308 -31.25 -16.68 -18.22
C SER A 308 -30.61 -15.43 -17.64
N THR A 309 -30.57 -15.28 -16.32
CA THR A 309 -29.98 -14.16 -15.59
C THR A 309 -28.68 -14.53 -14.89
N ALA A 310 -28.14 -15.71 -15.11
CA ALA A 310 -26.92 -16.24 -14.50
C ALA A 310 -25.61 -15.61 -15.05
N GLY A 311 -25.67 -14.38 -15.49
CA GLY A 311 -24.52 -13.65 -16.00
C GLY A 311 -23.80 -12.83 -14.92
N ARG A 312 -22.67 -12.27 -15.30
CA ARG A 312 -21.92 -11.31 -14.48
C ARG A 312 -22.78 -10.05 -14.26
N ARG A 313 -22.82 -9.57 -13.02
CA ARG A 313 -23.58 -8.39 -12.61
C ARG A 313 -22.63 -7.36 -12.01
N THR A 314 -22.88 -6.08 -12.30
CA THR A 314 -22.22 -4.97 -11.59
C THR A 314 -22.94 -4.71 -10.28
N VAL A 315 -22.22 -4.74 -9.18
CA VAL A 315 -22.74 -4.45 -7.84
C VAL A 315 -22.02 -3.22 -7.30
N PRO A 316 -22.72 -2.09 -7.09
CA PRO A 316 -22.13 -0.95 -6.43
C PRO A 316 -21.90 -1.26 -4.95
N ILE A 317 -20.79 -0.82 -4.42
CA ILE A 317 -20.49 -0.89 -2.98
C ILE A 317 -21.35 0.16 -2.28
N GLY A 318 -22.18 -0.30 -1.35
CA GLY A 318 -23.16 0.54 -0.67
C GLY A 318 -22.61 1.15 0.63
N PRO A 319 -23.34 2.13 1.17
CA PRO A 319 -22.97 2.85 2.40
C PRO A 319 -23.02 1.98 3.66
N ALA A 320 -23.61 0.80 3.59
CA ALA A 320 -23.62 -0.14 4.70
C ALA A 320 -22.25 -0.82 4.97
N HIS A 321 -21.29 -0.68 4.03
CA HIS A 321 -19.95 -1.22 4.26
C HIS A 321 -19.25 -0.50 5.44
N PRO A 322 -18.55 -1.23 6.36
CA PRO A 322 -17.96 -0.66 7.57
C PRO A 322 -17.04 0.55 7.35
N TYR A 323 -16.29 0.59 6.24
CA TYR A 323 -15.45 1.75 5.91
C TYR A 323 -16.26 2.98 5.47
N LEU A 324 -17.47 2.80 4.95
CA LEU A 324 -18.29 3.91 4.43
C LEU A 324 -19.26 4.41 5.49
N THR A 325 -19.81 3.51 6.32
CA THR A 325 -20.72 3.88 7.40
C THR A 325 -20.00 4.80 8.40
N GLY A 326 -20.41 6.06 8.46
CA GLY A 326 -19.78 7.08 9.30
C GLY A 326 -18.37 7.49 8.87
N GLY A 327 -17.82 6.91 7.79
CA GLY A 327 -16.50 7.22 7.25
C GLY A 327 -16.50 8.20 6.07
N MET A 328 -17.69 8.59 5.63
CA MET A 328 -17.89 9.53 4.54
C MET A 328 -18.86 10.64 4.99
N PRO A 329 -18.61 11.90 4.59
CA PRO A 329 -19.54 13.00 4.92
C PRO A 329 -20.95 12.79 4.36
N MET A 330 -21.07 12.05 3.25
CA MET A 330 -22.32 11.69 2.61
C MET A 330 -22.34 10.16 2.42
N ASP A 331 -22.86 9.45 3.38
CA ASP A 331 -23.02 7.98 3.39
C ASP A 331 -24.35 7.56 2.73
N PHE A 332 -24.54 7.93 1.48
CA PHE A 332 -25.76 7.74 0.72
C PHE A 332 -25.53 6.79 -0.47
N PRO A 333 -26.51 5.93 -0.84
CA PRO A 333 -26.39 5.05 -2.01
C PRO A 333 -26.05 5.83 -3.29
N GLY A 334 -25.03 5.36 -4.02
CA GLY A 334 -24.59 5.99 -5.26
C GLY A 334 -23.54 7.10 -5.09
N VAL A 335 -23.17 7.45 -3.85
CA VAL A 335 -21.98 8.27 -3.57
C VAL A 335 -20.77 7.36 -3.52
N GLY A 336 -19.82 7.58 -4.42
CA GLY A 336 -18.60 6.78 -4.54
C GLY A 336 -17.50 7.22 -3.59
N TYR A 337 -16.41 6.46 -3.58
CA TYR A 337 -15.15 6.78 -2.92
C TYR A 337 -14.00 6.65 -3.94
N GLY A 338 -12.85 7.22 -3.62
CA GLY A 338 -11.66 7.17 -4.45
C GLY A 338 -10.44 6.67 -3.69
N GLN A 339 -9.30 6.55 -4.36
CA GLN A 339 -8.07 6.05 -3.76
C GLN A 339 -7.59 6.91 -2.57
N ASN A 340 -7.85 8.21 -2.58
CA ASN A 340 -7.48 9.08 -1.46
C ASN A 340 -8.24 8.74 -0.18
N ASP A 341 -9.47 8.26 -0.28
CA ASP A 341 -10.27 7.85 0.87
C ASP A 341 -9.69 6.62 1.57
N LEU A 342 -8.94 5.77 0.84
CA LEU A 342 -8.27 4.61 1.44
C LEU A 342 -7.22 5.03 2.49
N PHE A 343 -6.57 6.18 2.31
CA PHE A 343 -5.65 6.74 3.31
C PHE A 343 -6.41 7.28 4.53
N VAL A 344 -7.63 7.78 4.35
CA VAL A 344 -8.51 8.18 5.46
C VAL A 344 -8.90 6.96 6.29
N PHE A 345 -9.34 5.88 5.61
CA PHE A 345 -9.71 4.62 6.26
C PHE A 345 -8.51 3.97 6.96
N GLN A 346 -7.33 4.01 6.34
CA GLN A 346 -6.09 3.49 6.94
C GLN A 346 -5.68 4.30 8.18
N ALA A 347 -5.69 5.63 8.09
CA ALA A 347 -5.38 6.51 9.21
C ALA A 347 -6.34 6.27 10.37
N ARG A 348 -7.66 6.14 10.09
CA ARG A 348 -8.67 5.84 11.11
C ARG A 348 -8.42 4.47 11.75
N ALA A 349 -8.24 3.42 10.95
CA ALA A 349 -7.98 2.07 11.46
C ALA A 349 -6.71 2.02 12.32
N PHE A 350 -5.65 2.73 11.93
CA PHE A 350 -4.42 2.78 12.70
C PHE A 350 -4.60 3.51 14.04
N LEU A 351 -5.29 4.64 14.05
CA LEU A 351 -5.60 5.36 15.29
C LEU A 351 -6.48 4.53 16.24
N GLU A 352 -7.47 3.82 15.71
CA GLU A 352 -8.28 2.90 16.51
C GLU A 352 -7.45 1.78 17.13
N GLN A 353 -6.57 1.18 16.35
CA GLN A 353 -5.67 0.12 16.82
C GLN A 353 -4.73 0.63 17.92
N VAL A 354 -4.18 1.84 17.77
CA VAL A 354 -3.32 2.48 18.79
C VAL A 354 -4.05 2.66 20.13
N VAL A 355 -5.34 2.98 20.13
CA VAL A 355 -6.12 3.17 21.35
C VAL A 355 -6.91 1.93 21.79
N GLY A 356 -6.74 0.80 21.12
CA GLY A 356 -7.39 -0.46 21.46
C GLY A 356 -8.87 -0.54 21.06
N LEU A 357 -9.34 0.31 20.16
CA LEU A 357 -10.67 0.21 19.55
C LEU A 357 -10.66 -0.85 18.43
N LYS A 358 -11.82 -1.44 18.17
CA LYS A 358 -12.01 -2.48 17.13
C LYS A 358 -13.18 -2.13 16.21
N GLY A 359 -13.23 -0.88 15.77
CA GLY A 359 -14.27 -0.42 14.84
C GLY A 359 -13.98 -0.83 13.40
N LEU A 360 -12.73 -0.68 12.97
CA LEU A 360 -12.25 -1.08 11.64
C LEU A 360 -11.24 -2.24 11.74
N PRO A 361 -11.08 -3.03 10.67
CA PRO A 361 -10.05 -4.06 10.62
C PRO A 361 -8.64 -3.50 10.87
N GLU A 362 -7.81 -4.27 11.57
CA GLU A 362 -6.46 -3.86 11.94
C GLU A 362 -5.56 -3.58 10.71
N VAL A 363 -4.64 -2.66 10.87
CA VAL A 363 -3.56 -2.41 9.90
C VAL A 363 -2.51 -3.51 10.08
N PRO A 364 -2.04 -4.13 8.98
CA PRO A 364 -1.13 -5.26 9.09
C PRO A 364 0.20 -4.89 9.77
N PRO A 365 0.73 -5.77 10.64
CA PRO A 365 1.99 -5.52 11.35
C PRO A 365 3.20 -5.62 10.41
N PHE A 366 4.37 -5.17 10.86
CA PHE A 366 5.64 -5.30 10.13
C PHE A 366 5.94 -6.74 9.69
N ALA A 367 5.50 -7.74 10.45
CA ALA A 367 5.64 -9.15 10.07
C ALA A 367 5.00 -9.47 8.71
N THR A 368 3.85 -8.86 8.39
CA THR A 368 3.21 -9.00 7.07
C THR A 368 4.07 -8.36 5.97
N GLY A 369 4.69 -7.21 6.24
CA GLY A 369 5.62 -6.57 5.30
C GLY A 369 6.86 -7.43 5.04
N LEU A 370 7.45 -8.01 6.08
CA LEU A 370 8.57 -8.95 5.97
C LEU A 370 8.17 -10.19 5.13
N HIS A 371 7.01 -10.78 5.40
CA HIS A 371 6.55 -11.94 4.64
C HIS A 371 6.36 -11.60 3.16
N ASN A 372 5.74 -10.47 2.85
CA ASN A 372 5.60 -9.97 1.48
C ASN A 372 6.98 -9.81 0.79
N MET A 373 7.99 -9.30 1.49
CA MET A 373 9.34 -9.17 0.93
C MET A 373 10.03 -10.53 0.71
N ARG A 374 9.77 -11.52 1.54
CA ARG A 374 10.27 -12.91 1.31
C ARG A 374 9.66 -13.49 0.03
N ILE A 375 8.38 -13.27 -0.22
CA ILE A 375 7.73 -13.66 -1.47
C ILE A 375 8.38 -12.95 -2.67
N GLN A 376 8.64 -11.64 -2.58
CA GLN A 376 9.37 -10.91 -3.63
C GLN A 376 10.77 -11.51 -3.87
N GLY A 377 11.49 -11.90 -2.81
CA GLY A 377 12.77 -12.61 -2.90
C GLY A 377 12.65 -13.93 -3.66
N ALA A 378 11.61 -14.71 -3.36
CA ALA A 378 11.32 -15.96 -4.07
C ALA A 378 10.97 -15.73 -5.55
N VAL A 379 10.29 -14.62 -5.88
CA VAL A 379 10.03 -14.21 -7.28
C VAL A 379 11.35 -13.92 -8.01
N VAL A 380 12.26 -13.16 -7.40
CA VAL A 380 13.59 -12.87 -7.98
C VAL A 380 14.39 -14.15 -8.20
N GLU A 381 14.40 -15.05 -7.19
CA GLU A 381 15.07 -16.34 -7.30
C GLU A 381 14.48 -17.21 -8.41
N SER A 382 13.14 -17.31 -8.49
CA SER A 382 12.47 -18.05 -9.55
C SER A 382 12.84 -17.51 -10.93
N ALA A 383 12.84 -16.19 -11.12
CA ALA A 383 13.24 -15.56 -12.40
C ALA A 383 14.69 -15.87 -12.76
N ALA A 384 15.61 -15.77 -11.80
CA ALA A 384 17.02 -16.10 -12.00
C ALA A 384 17.23 -17.58 -12.36
N ARG A 385 16.32 -18.46 -11.96
CA ARG A 385 16.30 -19.91 -12.23
C ARG A 385 15.34 -20.28 -13.38
N GLN A 386 15.13 -19.35 -14.33
CA GLN A 386 14.29 -19.55 -15.52
C GLN A 386 12.84 -19.99 -15.20
N GLY A 387 12.27 -19.43 -14.15
CA GLY A 387 10.90 -19.72 -13.72
C GLY A 387 10.73 -20.98 -12.88
N ALA A 388 11.81 -21.57 -12.38
CA ALA A 388 11.73 -22.71 -11.49
C ALA A 388 10.90 -22.39 -10.22
N GLN A 389 10.24 -23.38 -9.68
CA GLN A 389 9.49 -23.25 -8.41
C GLN A 389 10.45 -22.93 -7.27
N VAL A 390 10.02 -21.98 -6.43
CA VAL A 390 10.66 -21.61 -5.16
C VAL A 390 9.59 -21.69 -4.07
N ASP A 391 9.84 -22.50 -3.05
CA ASP A 391 8.97 -22.64 -1.88
C ASP A 391 9.28 -21.55 -0.85
N LEU A 392 8.27 -21.19 -0.03
CA LEU A 392 8.35 -20.12 0.97
C LEU A 392 8.50 -20.63 2.40
#